data_1430ab19120dfe1fd20d2cb94b25e7b7
#
_entry.id   1430ab19120dfe1fd20d2cb94b25e7b7
#
_cell.length_a   1.000
_cell.length_b   1.000
_cell.length_c   1.000
_cell.angle_alpha   90.00
_cell.angle_beta   90.00
_cell.angle_gamma   90.00
#
_symmetry.space_group_name_H-M   'P 1'
#
loop_
_entity.id
_entity.type
_entity.pdbx_description
1 polymer ?
#
loop_
_entity_poly.entity_id
_entity_poly.type
_entity_poly.pdbx_seq_one_letter_code
_entity_poly.pdbx_strand_id
1 'polypeptide(L)'
;MIKKRFNTYFPFLYYLGEFFVILFSTQIMLYYTFTKWSYINILFIAFWFLISIVFKSHVIGRDISKIKLIKSTLKSLFFFSGFVSILNLLFYRMEFFLTTIIFAASIFYFLMLLYRLTVDAVLEKYRTTGGNILKCLIIGDNDHSSSLYNEIIKHPELGYRCDGICTYNTKNKPSSIPFLGKFTDFEKSFISQYDRIYFSSKLKIKSQENIIKIADNLNINVNSIPDLAFYDYKNFFISKISTVPYVSINDLPLDNLFNVITKRIFDIIFSFFVIVFILSWMIPLFGLIIKLNSRGPILFSQIREGYKGSFFNCFKFRTMILNLESDTKMADDNDKRLTKFGKFLRLSTLDEMPQFINVFLGDMSIVGPRPHPLNLNKEFESRVAGFKKRHRFKPGITGLAQSMGYSGFISSAQDMNERVKMDIFYFKNWNLVLDVKIIFRTVKILFKGVFKSV
;
A
#
# COMPACT_ATOMS: atom_id res chain seq x y z
N MET A 1 -7.68 17.89 -3.88
CA MET A 1 -8.63 16.99 -3.16
C MET A 1 -9.20 15.88 -4.03
N ILE A 2 -9.64 16.12 -5.25
CA ILE A 2 -10.28 15.13 -6.16
C ILE A 2 -9.33 13.97 -6.56
N LYS A 3 -8.03 14.23 -6.81
CA LYS A 3 -7.02 13.21 -7.14
C LYS A 3 -6.83 12.13 -6.06
N LYS A 4 -6.89 12.51 -4.77
CA LYS A 4 -6.78 11.56 -3.65
C LYS A 4 -7.99 10.61 -3.58
N ARG A 5 -9.18 11.10 -3.91
CA ARG A 5 -10.43 10.31 -3.89
C ARG A 5 -10.46 9.25 -4.99
N PHE A 6 -10.04 9.60 -6.22
CA PHE A 6 -10.03 8.64 -7.33
C PHE A 6 -9.16 7.41 -7.03
N ASN A 7 -7.91 7.60 -6.62
CA ASN A 7 -7.00 6.50 -6.28
C ASN A 7 -7.45 5.65 -5.07
N THR A 8 -8.34 6.18 -4.25
CA THR A 8 -8.87 5.46 -3.08
C THR A 8 -10.11 4.63 -3.43
N TYR A 9 -11.03 5.17 -4.23
CA TYR A 9 -12.32 4.53 -4.48
C TYR A 9 -12.39 3.73 -5.78
N PHE A 10 -11.63 4.12 -6.80
CA PHE A 10 -11.66 3.42 -8.09
C PHE A 10 -11.36 1.93 -8.00
N PRO A 11 -10.37 1.46 -7.22
CA PRO A 11 -10.11 0.04 -7.10
C PRO A 11 -11.26 -0.73 -6.46
N PHE A 12 -11.85 -0.15 -5.43
CA PHE A 12 -13.02 -0.74 -4.79
C PHE A 12 -14.17 -0.89 -5.79
N LEU A 13 -14.48 0.15 -6.55
CA LEU A 13 -15.52 0.12 -7.58
C LEU A 13 -15.20 -0.91 -8.68
N TYR A 14 -13.93 -1.02 -9.07
CA TYR A 14 -13.49 -2.00 -10.05
C TYR A 14 -13.71 -3.44 -9.58
N TYR A 15 -13.29 -3.76 -8.35
CA TYR A 15 -13.51 -5.09 -7.79
C TYR A 15 -14.98 -5.39 -7.50
N LEU A 16 -15.74 -4.37 -7.10
CA LEU A 16 -17.18 -4.49 -6.92
C LEU A 16 -17.85 -4.85 -8.25
N GLY A 17 -17.44 -4.25 -9.36
CA GLY A 17 -17.93 -4.61 -10.68
C GLY A 17 -17.55 -6.04 -11.09
N GLU A 18 -16.31 -6.50 -10.87
CA GLU A 18 -15.92 -7.90 -11.08
C GLU A 18 -16.78 -8.85 -10.23
N PHE A 19 -17.03 -8.51 -8.97
CA PHE A 19 -17.89 -9.27 -8.08
C PHE A 19 -19.30 -9.45 -8.66
N PHE A 20 -19.91 -8.38 -9.16
CA PHE A 20 -21.23 -8.45 -9.79
C PHE A 20 -21.24 -9.29 -11.09
N VAL A 21 -20.20 -9.18 -11.91
CA VAL A 21 -20.08 -10.00 -13.13
C VAL A 21 -20.01 -11.49 -12.78
N ILE A 22 -19.25 -11.86 -11.76
CA ILE A 22 -19.15 -13.25 -11.31
C ILE A 22 -20.50 -13.71 -10.73
N LEU A 23 -21.09 -12.92 -9.85
CA LEU A 23 -22.34 -13.25 -9.20
C LEU A 23 -23.46 -13.44 -10.23
N PHE A 24 -23.56 -12.56 -11.22
CA PHE A 24 -24.52 -12.66 -12.29
C PHE A 24 -24.29 -13.92 -13.16
N SER A 25 -23.05 -14.17 -13.54
CA SER A 25 -22.68 -15.34 -14.33
C SER A 25 -22.93 -16.66 -13.60
N THR A 26 -22.64 -16.70 -12.30
CA THR A 26 -22.91 -17.89 -11.48
C THR A 26 -24.40 -18.10 -11.23
N GLN A 27 -25.21 -17.05 -11.12
CA GLN A 27 -26.67 -17.16 -11.03
C GLN A 27 -27.27 -17.73 -12.31
N ILE A 28 -26.81 -17.29 -13.47
CA ILE A 28 -27.21 -17.87 -14.76
C ILE A 28 -26.89 -19.38 -14.80
N MET A 29 -25.67 -19.74 -14.40
CA MET A 29 -25.24 -21.13 -14.34
C MET A 29 -26.14 -21.96 -13.41
N LEU A 30 -26.43 -21.49 -12.20
CA LEU A 30 -27.27 -22.18 -11.23
C LEU A 30 -28.73 -22.31 -11.70
N TYR A 31 -29.25 -21.30 -12.39
CA TYR A 31 -30.60 -21.34 -12.98
C TYR A 31 -30.73 -22.49 -14.02
N TYR A 32 -29.75 -22.62 -14.90
CA TYR A 32 -29.75 -23.68 -15.92
C TYR A 32 -29.43 -25.08 -15.37
N THR A 33 -28.75 -25.15 -14.19
CA THR A 33 -28.42 -26.45 -13.56
C THR A 33 -29.44 -26.90 -12.51
N PHE A 34 -30.52 -26.13 -12.27
CA PHE A 34 -31.56 -26.41 -11.26
C PHE A 34 -31.05 -26.66 -9.86
N THR A 35 -29.86 -26.08 -9.49
CA THR A 35 -29.24 -26.33 -8.21
C THR A 35 -29.42 -25.13 -7.27
N LYS A 36 -29.80 -25.40 -6.00
CA LYS A 36 -30.06 -24.37 -4.96
C LYS A 36 -28.83 -24.05 -4.10
N TRP A 37 -27.62 -24.20 -4.61
CA TRP A 37 -26.41 -24.12 -3.76
C TRP A 37 -25.83 -22.70 -3.71
N SER A 38 -26.31 -21.90 -2.77
CA SER A 38 -25.83 -20.52 -2.57
C SER A 38 -24.37 -20.40 -2.12
N TYR A 39 -23.83 -21.40 -1.42
CA TYR A 39 -22.44 -21.38 -0.96
C TYR A 39 -21.41 -21.64 -2.05
N ILE A 40 -21.78 -22.26 -3.17
CA ILE A 40 -20.89 -22.45 -4.33
C ILE A 40 -20.51 -21.09 -4.92
N ASN A 41 -21.41 -20.10 -4.89
CA ASN A 41 -21.10 -18.75 -5.34
C ASN A 41 -19.94 -18.14 -4.56
N ILE A 42 -19.88 -18.37 -3.24
CA ILE A 42 -18.80 -17.84 -2.38
C ILE A 42 -17.47 -18.46 -2.79
N LEU A 43 -17.45 -19.78 -3.06
CA LEU A 43 -16.26 -20.48 -3.54
C LEU A 43 -15.79 -19.98 -4.91
N PHE A 44 -16.71 -19.77 -5.85
CA PHE A 44 -16.38 -19.24 -7.17
C PHE A 44 -15.82 -17.83 -7.10
N ILE A 45 -16.42 -16.95 -6.31
CA ILE A 45 -15.95 -15.60 -6.10
C ILE A 45 -14.56 -15.62 -5.49
N ALA A 46 -14.36 -16.37 -4.40
CA ALA A 46 -13.06 -16.45 -3.72
C ALA A 46 -11.96 -16.98 -4.65
N PHE A 47 -12.27 -18.02 -5.42
CA PHE A 47 -11.32 -18.63 -6.34
C PHE A 47 -10.99 -17.72 -7.54
N TRP A 48 -12.00 -17.00 -8.07
CA TRP A 48 -11.76 -16.00 -9.11
C TRP A 48 -10.78 -14.92 -8.65
N PHE A 49 -11.00 -14.34 -7.46
CA PHE A 49 -10.10 -13.33 -6.94
C PHE A 49 -8.70 -13.90 -6.72
N LEU A 50 -8.57 -15.13 -6.21
CA LEU A 50 -7.27 -15.79 -6.05
C LEU A 50 -6.55 -15.95 -7.39
N ILE A 51 -7.21 -16.47 -8.42
CA ILE A 51 -6.63 -16.61 -9.76
C ILE A 51 -6.30 -15.24 -10.37
N SER A 52 -7.19 -14.26 -10.24
CA SER A 52 -6.96 -12.91 -10.73
C SER A 52 -5.70 -12.30 -10.12
N ILE A 53 -5.44 -12.61 -8.85
CA ILE A 53 -4.21 -12.25 -8.13
C ILE A 53 -2.98 -12.92 -8.72
N VAL A 54 -3.01 -14.25 -8.82
CA VAL A 54 -1.87 -15.05 -9.29
C VAL A 54 -1.43 -14.62 -10.69
N PHE A 55 -2.37 -14.42 -11.61
CA PHE A 55 -2.07 -14.02 -12.98
C PHE A 55 -1.98 -12.50 -13.19
N LYS A 56 -2.13 -11.70 -12.11
CA LYS A 56 -2.13 -10.23 -12.19
C LYS A 56 -3.12 -9.68 -13.21
N SER A 57 -4.21 -10.39 -13.46
CA SER A 57 -5.20 -10.01 -14.46
C SER A 57 -6.09 -8.85 -14.01
N HIS A 58 -6.14 -8.57 -12.71
CA HIS A 58 -6.83 -7.44 -12.09
C HIS A 58 -6.08 -6.11 -12.26
N VAL A 59 -4.82 -6.13 -12.73
CA VAL A 59 -4.00 -4.91 -12.83
C VAL A 59 -4.43 -4.14 -14.07
N ILE A 60 -5.10 -3.01 -13.85
CA ILE A 60 -5.37 -1.99 -14.86
C ILE A 60 -4.43 -0.83 -14.57
N GLY A 61 -3.53 -0.56 -15.49
CA GLY A 61 -2.50 0.48 -15.34
C GLY A 61 -2.38 1.34 -16.58
N ARG A 62 -1.70 2.48 -16.42
CA ARG A 62 -1.41 3.40 -17.53
C ARG A 62 -0.44 2.79 -18.55
N ASP A 63 0.42 1.88 -18.05
CA ASP A 63 1.52 1.29 -18.82
C ASP A 63 1.18 -0.14 -19.29
N ILE A 64 -0.11 -0.54 -19.21
CA ILE A 64 -0.57 -1.87 -19.62
C ILE A 64 -1.23 -1.78 -20.98
N SER A 65 -0.65 -2.45 -21.97
CA SER A 65 -1.25 -2.54 -23.29
C SER A 65 -2.55 -3.36 -23.26
N LYS A 66 -3.53 -3.01 -24.09
CA LYS A 66 -4.80 -3.76 -24.26
C LYS A 66 -4.57 -5.25 -24.54
N ILE A 67 -3.53 -5.57 -25.33
CA ILE A 67 -3.15 -6.96 -25.61
C ILE A 67 -2.73 -7.70 -24.33
N LYS A 68 -1.98 -7.06 -23.45
CA LYS A 68 -1.55 -7.64 -22.17
C LYS A 68 -2.74 -7.85 -21.24
N LEU A 69 -3.68 -6.89 -21.21
CA LEU A 69 -4.93 -7.00 -20.44
C LEU A 69 -5.75 -8.21 -20.92
N ILE A 70 -5.96 -8.33 -22.24
CA ILE A 70 -6.70 -9.45 -22.85
C ILE A 70 -6.01 -10.78 -22.53
N LYS A 71 -4.70 -10.90 -22.78
CA LYS A 71 -3.95 -12.14 -22.53
C LYS A 71 -4.00 -12.58 -21.06
N SER A 72 -3.83 -11.65 -20.12
CA SER A 72 -3.90 -11.98 -18.69
C SER A 72 -5.30 -12.37 -18.25
N THR A 73 -6.33 -11.72 -18.81
CA THR A 73 -7.74 -12.06 -18.56
C THR A 73 -8.08 -13.47 -19.08
N LEU A 74 -7.74 -13.76 -20.33
CA LEU A 74 -7.97 -15.09 -20.93
C LEU A 74 -7.26 -16.21 -20.16
N LYS A 75 -6.02 -15.94 -19.70
CA LYS A 75 -5.28 -16.89 -18.88
C LYS A 75 -5.99 -17.16 -17.55
N SER A 76 -6.48 -16.13 -16.86
CA SER A 76 -7.23 -16.31 -15.61
C SER A 76 -8.54 -17.07 -15.83
N LEU A 77 -9.25 -16.76 -16.89
CA LEU A 77 -10.49 -17.42 -17.26
C LEU A 77 -10.26 -18.92 -17.55
N PHE A 78 -9.20 -19.27 -18.26
CA PHE A 78 -8.82 -20.66 -18.53
C PHE A 78 -8.65 -21.48 -17.24
N PHE A 79 -7.88 -20.97 -16.29
CA PHE A 79 -7.69 -21.66 -15.00
C PHE A 79 -8.96 -21.69 -14.15
N PHE A 80 -9.78 -20.64 -14.22
CA PHE A 80 -11.05 -20.59 -13.51
C PHE A 80 -12.02 -21.64 -14.07
N SER A 81 -12.14 -21.78 -15.38
CA SER A 81 -12.99 -22.80 -16.00
C SER A 81 -12.53 -24.22 -15.67
N GLY A 82 -11.21 -24.46 -15.62
CA GLY A 82 -10.65 -25.72 -15.16
C GLY A 82 -11.08 -26.08 -13.72
N PHE A 83 -11.04 -25.11 -12.82
CA PHE A 83 -11.49 -25.28 -11.44
C PHE A 83 -13.00 -25.58 -11.37
N VAL A 84 -13.81 -24.82 -12.10
CA VAL A 84 -15.26 -25.05 -12.17
C VAL A 84 -15.56 -26.48 -12.71
N SER A 85 -14.82 -26.91 -13.74
CA SER A 85 -14.96 -28.26 -14.30
C SER A 85 -14.59 -29.37 -13.31
N ILE A 86 -13.51 -29.18 -12.52
CA ILE A 86 -13.10 -30.13 -11.48
C ILE A 86 -14.16 -30.21 -10.37
N LEU A 87 -14.68 -29.07 -9.90
CA LEU A 87 -15.76 -29.09 -8.90
C LEU A 87 -17.01 -29.77 -9.39
N ASN A 88 -17.38 -29.59 -10.67
CA ASN A 88 -18.51 -30.28 -11.24
C ASN A 88 -18.30 -31.81 -11.33
N LEU A 89 -17.10 -32.25 -11.69
CA LEU A 89 -16.75 -33.68 -11.68
C LEU A 89 -16.82 -34.31 -10.28
N LEU A 90 -16.44 -33.54 -9.24
CA LEU A 90 -16.43 -34.05 -7.87
C LEU A 90 -17.81 -34.10 -7.21
N PHE A 91 -18.69 -33.15 -7.53
CA PHE A 91 -19.94 -32.94 -6.82
C PHE A 91 -21.19 -33.34 -7.63
N TYR A 92 -21.09 -33.50 -8.94
CA TYR A 92 -22.23 -33.76 -9.83
C TYR A 92 -21.96 -35.00 -10.69
N ARG A 93 -22.87 -35.95 -10.66
CA ARG A 93 -22.85 -37.12 -11.58
C ARG A 93 -23.09 -36.64 -13.02
N MET A 94 -22.27 -37.06 -13.92
CA MET A 94 -21.92 -36.67 -15.28
C MET A 94 -23.05 -36.38 -16.32
N GLU A 95 -24.35 -36.41 -16.01
CA GLU A 95 -25.38 -36.53 -17.04
C GLU A 95 -25.87 -35.23 -17.72
N PHE A 96 -25.50 -34.01 -17.23
CA PHE A 96 -26.07 -32.77 -17.81
C PHE A 96 -25.07 -31.71 -18.34
N PHE A 97 -23.84 -32.06 -18.73
CA PHE A 97 -22.87 -31.14 -18.16
C PHE A 97 -21.92 -30.41 -19.09
N LEU A 98 -21.47 -30.99 -20.19
CA LEU A 98 -20.43 -30.34 -21.00
C LEU A 98 -20.99 -29.09 -21.70
N THR A 99 -22.18 -29.16 -22.20
CA THR A 99 -22.83 -28.08 -22.96
C THR A 99 -23.19 -26.87 -22.05
N THR A 100 -23.78 -27.12 -20.87
CA THR A 100 -24.14 -26.05 -19.91
C THR A 100 -22.94 -25.40 -19.30
N ILE A 101 -21.87 -26.15 -18.98
CA ILE A 101 -20.62 -25.60 -18.49
C ILE A 101 -19.94 -24.74 -19.55
N ILE A 102 -19.85 -25.21 -20.78
CA ILE A 102 -19.29 -24.49 -21.92
C ILE A 102 -20.07 -23.18 -22.16
N PHE A 103 -21.40 -23.27 -22.14
CA PHE A 103 -22.26 -22.10 -22.34
C PHE A 103 -22.08 -21.05 -21.21
N ALA A 104 -22.16 -21.50 -19.96
CA ALA A 104 -21.98 -20.60 -18.81
C ALA A 104 -20.55 -20.01 -18.75
N ALA A 105 -19.53 -20.81 -19.05
CA ALA A 105 -18.16 -20.33 -19.19
C ALA A 105 -18.06 -19.30 -20.31
N SER A 106 -18.65 -19.52 -21.45
CA SER A 106 -18.61 -18.57 -22.58
C SER A 106 -19.25 -17.24 -22.24
N ILE A 107 -20.40 -17.25 -21.55
CA ILE A 107 -21.05 -16.02 -21.05
C ILE A 107 -20.14 -15.31 -20.05
N PHE A 108 -19.57 -16.03 -19.09
CA PHE A 108 -18.65 -15.46 -18.11
C PHE A 108 -17.40 -14.85 -18.78
N TYR A 109 -16.81 -15.56 -19.76
CA TYR A 109 -15.69 -15.06 -20.56
C TYR A 109 -16.05 -13.76 -21.25
N PHE A 110 -17.18 -13.73 -21.94
CA PHE A 110 -17.63 -12.55 -22.67
C PHE A 110 -17.88 -11.37 -21.73
N LEU A 111 -18.65 -11.58 -20.69
CA LEU A 111 -19.00 -10.51 -19.73
C LEU A 111 -17.77 -9.95 -19.00
N MET A 112 -16.86 -10.81 -18.57
CA MET A 112 -15.64 -10.37 -17.87
C MET A 112 -14.71 -9.61 -18.79
N LEU A 113 -14.54 -10.06 -20.02
CA LEU A 113 -13.72 -9.37 -21.02
C LEU A 113 -14.34 -8.04 -21.40
N LEU A 114 -15.65 -8.01 -21.65
CA LEU A 114 -16.40 -6.80 -21.94
C LEU A 114 -16.28 -5.80 -20.79
N TYR A 115 -16.49 -6.23 -19.57
CA TYR A 115 -16.37 -5.39 -18.38
C TYR A 115 -14.99 -4.73 -18.29
N ARG A 116 -13.92 -5.53 -18.43
CA ARG A 116 -12.55 -5.01 -18.34
C ARG A 116 -12.19 -4.03 -19.46
N LEU A 117 -12.61 -4.32 -20.68
CA LEU A 117 -12.40 -3.44 -21.83
C LEU A 117 -13.19 -2.14 -21.70
N THR A 118 -14.45 -2.20 -21.22
CA THR A 118 -15.26 -1.01 -21.00
C THR A 118 -14.68 -0.12 -19.88
N VAL A 119 -14.23 -0.71 -18.80
CA VAL A 119 -13.56 0.05 -17.71
C VAL A 119 -12.29 0.72 -18.23
N ASP A 120 -11.46 0.02 -19.01
CA ASP A 120 -10.25 0.58 -19.60
C ASP A 120 -10.58 1.75 -20.54
N ALA A 121 -11.56 1.59 -21.43
CA ALA A 121 -12.02 2.64 -22.33
C ALA A 121 -12.60 3.86 -21.59
N VAL A 122 -13.38 3.63 -20.54
CA VAL A 122 -13.90 4.72 -19.68
C VAL A 122 -12.76 5.46 -18.99
N LEU A 123 -11.75 4.74 -18.51
CA LEU A 123 -10.57 5.35 -17.90
C LEU A 123 -9.76 6.18 -18.91
N GLU A 124 -9.54 5.67 -20.11
CA GLU A 124 -8.88 6.41 -21.20
C GLU A 124 -9.65 7.71 -21.47
N LYS A 125 -10.97 7.63 -21.65
CA LYS A 125 -11.82 8.81 -21.87
C LYS A 125 -11.78 9.79 -20.71
N TYR A 126 -11.83 9.30 -19.46
CA TYR A 126 -11.75 10.13 -18.27
C TYR A 126 -10.41 10.87 -18.16
N ARG A 127 -9.30 10.23 -18.58
CA ARG A 127 -7.97 10.85 -18.61
C ARG A 127 -7.88 11.93 -19.68
N THR A 128 -8.43 11.70 -20.86
CA THR A 128 -8.43 12.72 -21.95
C THR A 128 -9.26 13.96 -21.59
N THR A 129 -10.30 13.82 -20.77
CA THR A 129 -11.10 14.96 -20.26
C THR A 129 -10.47 15.68 -19.07
N GLY A 130 -9.25 15.32 -18.68
CA GLY A 130 -8.52 15.99 -17.59
C GLY A 130 -8.66 15.32 -16.22
N GLY A 131 -9.36 14.19 -16.12
CA GLY A 131 -9.46 13.40 -14.89
C GLY A 131 -8.25 12.50 -14.65
N ASN A 132 -7.93 12.22 -13.41
CA ASN A 132 -6.84 11.30 -13.01
C ASN A 132 -5.50 11.53 -13.75
N ILE A 133 -5.06 12.79 -13.87
CA ILE A 133 -3.80 13.17 -14.51
C ILE A 133 -2.66 13.10 -13.49
N LEU A 134 -1.49 12.58 -13.91
CA LEU A 134 -0.22 12.67 -13.19
C LEU A 134 0.65 13.75 -13.83
N LYS A 135 1.02 14.75 -13.03
CA LYS A 135 1.97 15.77 -13.46
C LYS A 135 3.39 15.24 -13.41
N CYS A 136 4.12 15.35 -14.51
CA CYS A 136 5.48 14.86 -14.66
C CYS A 136 6.45 16.01 -14.87
N LEU A 137 7.60 15.94 -14.20
CA LEU A 137 8.74 16.83 -14.44
C LEU A 137 9.84 16.01 -15.12
N ILE A 138 10.30 16.45 -16.27
CA ILE A 138 11.38 15.79 -17.02
C ILE A 138 12.65 16.61 -16.87
N ILE A 139 13.74 15.96 -16.42
CA ILE A 139 15.05 16.57 -16.21
C ILE A 139 16.06 15.93 -17.15
N GLY A 140 16.49 16.68 -18.14
CA GLY A 140 17.50 16.24 -19.10
C GLY A 140 17.48 17.09 -20.38
N ASP A 141 18.61 17.09 -21.07
CA ASP A 141 18.86 17.84 -22.30
C ASP A 141 19.14 16.95 -23.52
N ASN A 142 18.79 15.66 -23.40
CA ASN A 142 19.06 14.64 -24.40
C ASN A 142 17.82 14.23 -25.20
N ASP A 143 18.05 13.52 -26.33
CA ASP A 143 16.99 13.06 -27.24
C ASP A 143 15.98 12.14 -26.58
N HIS A 144 16.40 11.32 -25.59
CA HIS A 144 15.49 10.44 -24.86
C HIS A 144 14.51 11.21 -23.97
N SER A 145 14.95 12.32 -23.35
CA SER A 145 14.07 13.22 -22.60
C SER A 145 13.06 13.92 -23.50
N SER A 146 13.51 14.35 -24.69
CA SER A 146 12.67 14.95 -25.73
C SER A 146 11.66 13.93 -26.28
N SER A 147 12.10 12.70 -26.52
CA SER A 147 11.23 11.61 -26.97
C SER A 147 10.14 11.29 -25.93
N LEU A 148 10.50 11.26 -24.64
CA LEU A 148 9.51 11.02 -23.57
C LEU A 148 8.47 12.14 -23.51
N TYR A 149 8.89 13.40 -23.62
CA TYR A 149 7.97 14.53 -23.68
C TYR A 149 6.99 14.41 -24.84
N ASN A 150 7.51 14.13 -26.05
CA ASN A 150 6.70 13.98 -27.25
C ASN A 150 5.71 12.82 -27.15
N GLU A 151 6.13 11.68 -26.57
CA GLU A 151 5.23 10.53 -26.35
C GLU A 151 4.12 10.84 -25.34
N ILE A 152 4.41 11.60 -24.27
CA ILE A 152 3.40 12.04 -23.31
C ILE A 152 2.36 12.95 -23.98
N ILE A 153 2.78 13.85 -24.86
CA ILE A 153 1.87 14.76 -25.57
C ILE A 153 1.03 14.02 -26.63
N LYS A 154 1.61 13.04 -27.33
CA LYS A 154 0.90 12.24 -28.33
C LYS A 154 -0.15 11.30 -27.73
N HIS A 155 0.02 10.88 -26.47
CA HIS A 155 -0.81 9.88 -25.80
C HIS A 155 -1.51 10.41 -24.55
N PRO A 156 -2.44 11.38 -24.69
CA PRO A 156 -3.18 11.97 -23.55
C PRO A 156 -4.03 10.95 -22.79
N GLU A 157 -4.41 9.84 -23.45
CA GLU A 157 -5.17 8.72 -22.85
C GLU A 157 -4.40 8.00 -21.74
N LEU A 158 -3.06 8.09 -21.71
CA LEU A 158 -2.24 7.58 -20.61
C LEU A 158 -2.38 8.42 -19.34
N GLY A 159 -2.90 9.66 -19.45
CA GLY A 159 -3.16 10.55 -18.34
C GLY A 159 -1.89 11.08 -17.66
N TYR A 160 -0.81 11.24 -18.41
CA TYR A 160 0.36 12.02 -18.02
C TYR A 160 0.25 13.45 -18.55
N ARG A 161 0.75 14.41 -17.78
CA ARG A 161 0.87 15.79 -18.20
C ARG A 161 2.27 16.30 -17.89
N CYS A 162 2.94 16.79 -18.90
CA CYS A 162 4.24 17.41 -18.79
C CYS A 162 4.17 18.85 -19.32
N ASP A 163 4.51 19.82 -18.47
CA ASP A 163 4.44 21.24 -18.85
C ASP A 163 5.69 21.67 -19.64
N GLY A 164 6.76 20.85 -19.66
CA GLY A 164 8.01 21.10 -20.38
C GLY A 164 9.17 20.31 -19.81
N ILE A 165 10.38 20.59 -20.30
CA ILE A 165 11.62 19.96 -19.86
C ILE A 165 12.46 20.99 -19.10
N CYS A 166 13.11 20.55 -18.01
CA CYS A 166 14.16 21.33 -17.35
C CYS A 166 15.52 20.65 -17.50
N THR A 167 16.60 21.42 -17.41
CA THR A 167 17.96 20.88 -17.30
C THR A 167 18.41 20.89 -15.85
N TYR A 168 19.42 20.09 -15.53
CA TYR A 168 19.93 20.09 -14.15
C TYR A 168 20.74 21.37 -13.88
N ASN A 169 21.70 21.70 -14.75
CA ASN A 169 22.59 22.85 -14.57
C ASN A 169 23.12 23.45 -15.89
N THR A 170 22.60 23.03 -17.03
CA THR A 170 23.09 23.50 -18.34
C THR A 170 22.19 24.55 -18.93
N LYS A 171 22.77 25.43 -19.79
CA LYS A 171 22.02 26.46 -20.56
C LYS A 171 21.47 25.91 -21.89
N ASN A 172 21.71 24.64 -22.21
CA ASN A 172 21.27 24.06 -23.47
C ASN A 172 19.75 23.90 -23.45
N LYS A 173 19.08 24.66 -24.31
CA LYS A 173 17.62 24.57 -24.50
C LYS A 173 17.34 23.55 -25.60
N PRO A 174 16.47 22.56 -25.38
CA PRO A 174 15.93 21.79 -26.49
C PRO A 174 15.15 22.74 -27.43
N SER A 175 15.46 22.70 -28.69
CA SER A 175 15.02 23.73 -29.68
C SER A 175 13.52 23.69 -30.01
N SER A 176 12.78 22.65 -29.63
CA SER A 176 11.37 22.42 -30.01
C SER A 176 10.41 22.15 -28.86
N ILE A 177 10.88 22.23 -27.60
CA ILE A 177 10.09 21.84 -26.43
C ILE A 177 10.08 22.98 -25.41
N PRO A 178 8.95 23.24 -24.69
CA PRO A 178 8.92 24.25 -23.64
C PRO A 178 10.00 24.01 -22.60
N PHE A 179 10.82 25.01 -22.36
CA PHE A 179 11.90 24.96 -21.38
C PHE A 179 11.48 25.63 -20.09
N LEU A 180 11.46 24.87 -18.99
CA LEU A 180 11.01 25.34 -17.68
C LEU A 180 12.09 26.04 -16.87
N GLY A 181 13.38 25.87 -17.22
CA GLY A 181 14.50 26.42 -16.48
C GLY A 181 15.45 25.36 -15.94
N LYS A 182 16.29 25.75 -14.96
CA LYS A 182 17.21 24.83 -14.30
C LYS A 182 16.57 24.22 -13.05
N PHE A 183 16.73 22.91 -12.88
CA PHE A 183 16.19 22.21 -11.72
C PHE A 183 16.75 22.72 -10.39
N THR A 184 18.02 23.16 -10.38
CA THR A 184 18.68 23.74 -9.19
C THR A 184 18.05 25.05 -8.71
N ASP A 185 17.39 25.78 -9.60
CA ASP A 185 16.80 27.09 -9.33
C ASP A 185 15.34 26.96 -8.83
N PHE A 186 14.78 25.73 -8.86
CA PHE A 186 13.40 25.51 -8.45
C PHE A 186 13.27 25.40 -6.93
N GLU A 187 12.33 26.13 -6.38
CA GLU A 187 11.91 25.97 -5.00
C GLU A 187 11.23 24.61 -4.76
N LYS A 188 11.33 24.13 -3.52
CA LYS A 188 10.64 22.89 -3.10
C LYS A 188 9.13 22.96 -3.32
N SER A 189 8.52 24.12 -3.17
CA SER A 189 7.11 24.41 -3.44
C SER A 189 6.72 24.13 -4.88
N PHE A 190 7.55 24.52 -5.85
CA PHE A 190 7.34 24.24 -7.25
C PHE A 190 7.47 22.75 -7.56
N ILE A 191 8.52 22.10 -7.04
CA ILE A 191 8.76 20.66 -7.26
C ILE A 191 7.64 19.81 -6.67
N SER A 192 7.07 20.22 -5.53
CA SER A 192 5.99 19.50 -4.85
C SER A 192 4.67 19.41 -5.63
N GLN A 193 4.50 20.20 -6.69
CA GLN A 193 3.33 20.16 -7.57
C GLN A 193 3.32 18.94 -8.51
N TYR A 194 4.47 18.28 -8.67
CA TYR A 194 4.64 17.14 -9.55
C TYR A 194 4.42 15.82 -8.81
N ASP A 195 3.82 14.87 -9.50
CA ASP A 195 3.57 13.51 -8.99
C ASP A 195 4.73 12.56 -9.30
N ARG A 196 5.46 12.82 -10.41
CA ARG A 196 6.61 12.02 -10.87
C ARG A 196 7.72 12.89 -11.44
N ILE A 197 8.95 12.47 -11.21
CA ILE A 197 10.15 13.06 -11.80
C ILE A 197 10.82 12.01 -12.68
N TYR A 198 11.11 12.37 -13.92
CA TYR A 198 11.90 11.58 -14.86
C TYR A 198 13.22 12.29 -15.10
N PHE A 199 14.34 11.62 -14.92
CA PHE A 199 15.64 12.20 -15.22
C PHE A 199 16.48 11.33 -16.16
N SER A 200 17.31 11.96 -16.98
CA SER A 200 18.23 11.27 -17.87
C SER A 200 19.34 10.57 -17.07
N SER A 201 19.62 9.31 -17.42
CA SER A 201 20.76 8.55 -16.84
C SER A 201 22.12 9.13 -17.21
N LYS A 202 22.20 10.01 -18.24
CA LYS A 202 23.43 10.73 -18.61
C LYS A 202 23.84 11.83 -17.62
N LEU A 203 22.98 12.19 -16.67
CA LEU A 203 23.34 13.17 -15.64
C LEU A 203 24.46 12.64 -14.75
N LYS A 204 25.33 13.54 -14.27
CA LYS A 204 26.38 13.19 -13.31
C LYS A 204 25.78 12.52 -12.07
N ILE A 205 26.45 11.52 -11.49
CA ILE A 205 25.98 10.74 -10.32
C ILE A 205 25.55 11.64 -9.17
N LYS A 206 26.35 12.66 -8.81
CA LYS A 206 25.98 13.63 -7.76
C LYS A 206 24.67 14.37 -8.06
N SER A 207 24.39 14.65 -9.32
CA SER A 207 23.14 15.29 -9.73
C SER A 207 21.95 14.36 -9.59
N GLN A 208 22.12 13.09 -9.98
CA GLN A 208 21.10 12.05 -9.79
C GLN A 208 20.78 11.84 -8.32
N GLU A 209 21.81 11.71 -7.46
CA GLU A 209 21.64 11.58 -6.00
C GLU A 209 20.88 12.76 -5.38
N ASN A 210 21.17 13.99 -5.83
CA ASN A 210 20.47 15.18 -5.36
C ASN A 210 19.01 15.18 -5.77
N ILE A 211 18.70 14.83 -7.03
CA ILE A 211 17.32 14.71 -7.50
C ILE A 211 16.55 13.68 -6.66
N ILE A 212 17.15 12.49 -6.45
CA ILE A 212 16.55 11.42 -5.66
C ILE A 212 16.30 11.89 -4.23
N LYS A 213 17.28 12.57 -3.59
CA LYS A 213 17.16 13.08 -2.22
C LYS A 213 16.03 14.09 -2.08
N ILE A 214 15.91 15.03 -3.02
CA ILE A 214 14.85 16.04 -3.03
C ILE A 214 13.48 15.37 -3.19
N ALA A 215 13.36 14.47 -4.17
CA ALA A 215 12.11 13.76 -4.43
C ALA A 215 11.68 12.86 -3.27
N ASP A 216 12.60 12.16 -2.64
CA ASP A 216 12.36 11.36 -1.44
C ASP A 216 11.82 12.20 -0.27
N ASN A 217 12.38 13.40 -0.06
CA ASN A 217 11.92 14.34 0.96
C ASN A 217 10.50 14.87 0.67
N LEU A 218 10.13 14.95 -0.60
CA LEU A 218 8.81 15.42 -1.05
C LEU A 218 7.81 14.26 -1.31
N ASN A 219 8.23 13.01 -1.10
CA ASN A 219 7.45 11.81 -1.44
C ASN A 219 6.99 11.75 -2.90
N ILE A 220 7.86 12.15 -3.82
CA ILE A 220 7.63 12.12 -5.27
C ILE A 220 8.32 10.88 -5.86
N ASN A 221 7.64 10.17 -6.76
CA ASN A 221 8.22 9.02 -7.44
C ASN A 221 9.24 9.47 -8.49
N VAL A 222 10.41 8.81 -8.50
CA VAL A 222 11.53 9.13 -9.38
C VAL A 222 11.82 7.97 -10.31
N ASN A 223 11.99 8.30 -11.58
CA ASN A 223 12.28 7.36 -12.65
C ASN A 223 13.50 7.83 -13.44
N SER A 224 14.38 6.91 -13.78
CA SER A 224 15.48 7.18 -14.69
C SER A 224 15.10 6.82 -16.12
N ILE A 225 15.40 7.70 -17.05
CA ILE A 225 15.32 7.43 -18.49
C ILE A 225 16.66 6.80 -18.88
N PRO A 226 16.72 5.47 -19.16
CA PRO A 226 17.98 4.79 -19.41
C PRO A 226 18.55 5.19 -20.77
N ASP A 227 19.88 5.31 -20.85
CA ASP A 227 20.59 5.26 -22.12
C ASP A 227 20.82 3.78 -22.44
N LEU A 228 20.08 3.27 -23.41
CA LEU A 228 20.05 1.84 -23.76
C LEU A 228 21.41 1.26 -24.16
N ALA A 229 22.39 2.11 -24.48
CA ALA A 229 23.75 1.69 -24.86
C ALA A 229 24.60 1.15 -23.68
N PHE A 230 24.20 1.40 -22.42
CA PHE A 230 25.05 1.15 -21.26
C PHE A 230 24.47 0.20 -20.19
N TYR A 231 23.25 -0.31 -20.35
CA TYR A 231 22.62 -1.13 -19.31
C TYR A 231 22.60 -2.63 -19.64
N ASP A 232 23.20 -3.41 -18.74
CA ASP A 232 23.03 -4.85 -18.70
C ASP A 232 21.63 -5.16 -18.09
N TYR A 233 20.66 -5.48 -18.95
CA TYR A 233 19.21 -5.54 -18.67
C TYR A 233 18.78 -6.60 -17.65
N LYS A 234 19.68 -7.39 -17.09
CA LYS A 234 19.28 -8.57 -16.29
C LYS A 234 18.66 -8.27 -14.93
N ASN A 235 18.81 -7.04 -14.39
CA ASN A 235 18.46 -6.74 -13.00
C ASN A 235 17.51 -5.54 -12.78
N PHE A 236 16.94 -4.94 -13.83
CA PHE A 236 16.06 -3.77 -13.69
C PHE A 236 14.65 -4.04 -14.24
N PHE A 237 13.63 -3.61 -13.47
CA PHE A 237 12.26 -3.58 -13.98
C PHE A 237 12.12 -2.37 -14.91
N ILE A 238 12.13 -2.62 -16.21
CA ILE A 238 11.94 -1.61 -17.22
C ILE A 238 10.43 -1.49 -17.48
N SER A 239 9.87 -0.33 -17.20
CA SER A 239 8.52 0.06 -17.60
C SER A 239 8.60 0.92 -18.85
N LYS A 240 7.47 1.12 -19.54
CA LYS A 240 7.41 1.91 -20.78
C LYS A 240 6.26 2.92 -20.70
N ILE A 241 6.49 4.12 -21.20
CA ILE A 241 5.42 5.05 -21.57
C ILE A 241 5.39 5.02 -23.08
N SER A 242 4.31 4.46 -23.65
CA SER A 242 4.23 4.15 -25.08
C SER A 242 5.47 3.36 -25.54
N THR A 243 6.35 3.93 -26.32
CA THR A 243 7.57 3.30 -26.84
C THR A 243 8.80 3.56 -25.98
N VAL A 244 8.77 4.56 -25.11
CA VAL A 244 9.95 5.00 -24.34
C VAL A 244 10.11 4.22 -23.05
N PRO A 245 11.23 3.49 -22.88
CA PRO A 245 11.50 2.76 -21.64
C PRO A 245 11.94 3.71 -20.52
N TYR A 246 11.58 3.35 -19.27
CA TYR A 246 12.11 3.98 -18.07
C TYR A 246 12.34 2.96 -16.95
N VAL A 247 13.22 3.31 -16.02
CA VAL A 247 13.53 2.49 -14.85
C VAL A 247 13.01 3.19 -13.60
N SER A 248 12.19 2.48 -12.83
CA SER A 248 11.69 2.96 -11.55
C SER A 248 12.75 2.81 -10.47
N ILE A 249 13.05 3.87 -9.72
CA ILE A 249 14.15 3.86 -8.74
C ILE A 249 13.61 3.68 -7.32
N ASN A 250 12.49 4.31 -7.00
CA ASN A 250 11.94 4.33 -5.64
C ASN A 250 10.49 3.84 -5.54
N ASP A 251 10.01 3.12 -6.55
CA ASP A 251 8.71 2.45 -6.46
C ASP A 251 8.76 1.35 -5.40
N LEU A 252 7.72 1.29 -4.60
CA LEU A 252 7.62 0.32 -3.52
C LEU A 252 6.47 -0.66 -3.80
N PRO A 253 6.55 -1.92 -3.33
CA PRO A 253 5.47 -2.88 -3.51
C PRO A 253 4.10 -2.36 -3.09
N LEU A 254 4.03 -1.55 -2.02
CA LEU A 254 2.79 -0.94 -1.54
C LEU A 254 2.35 0.33 -2.30
N ASP A 255 3.06 0.74 -3.34
CA ASP A 255 2.55 1.73 -4.31
C ASP A 255 1.61 1.06 -5.31
N ASN A 256 1.71 -0.26 -5.45
CA ASN A 256 0.78 -1.05 -6.23
C ASN A 256 -0.54 -1.22 -5.46
N LEU A 257 -1.60 -0.76 -6.09
CA LEU A 257 -2.94 -0.75 -5.53
C LEU A 257 -3.44 -2.13 -5.07
N PHE A 258 -3.12 -3.17 -5.84
CA PHE A 258 -3.45 -4.54 -5.46
C PHE A 258 -2.83 -4.93 -4.11
N ASN A 259 -1.55 -4.63 -3.94
CA ASN A 259 -0.85 -4.92 -2.68
C ASN A 259 -1.46 -4.14 -1.51
N VAL A 260 -1.86 -2.88 -1.75
CA VAL A 260 -2.57 -2.06 -0.73
C VAL A 260 -3.90 -2.70 -0.35
N ILE A 261 -4.68 -3.17 -1.32
CA ILE A 261 -5.97 -3.82 -1.05
C ILE A 261 -5.77 -5.16 -0.34
N THR A 262 -4.85 -6.00 -0.83
CA THR A 262 -4.53 -7.28 -0.19
C THR A 262 -4.13 -7.09 1.26
N LYS A 263 -3.24 -6.13 1.53
CA LYS A 263 -2.84 -5.77 2.88
C LYS A 263 -4.04 -5.28 3.70
N ARG A 264 -4.89 -4.43 3.12
CA ARG A 264 -6.06 -3.89 3.82
C ARG A 264 -7.10 -4.96 4.17
N ILE A 265 -7.37 -5.87 3.25
CA ILE A 265 -8.26 -7.02 3.50
C ILE A 265 -7.70 -7.88 4.64
N PHE A 266 -6.42 -8.19 4.59
CA PHE A 266 -5.75 -8.94 5.67
C PHE A 266 -5.86 -8.21 7.02
N ASP A 267 -5.57 -6.89 7.04
CA ASP A 267 -5.67 -6.06 8.25
C ASP A 267 -7.11 -6.06 8.81
N ILE A 268 -8.13 -5.93 7.97
CA ILE A 268 -9.54 -5.94 8.39
C ILE A 268 -9.93 -7.31 8.96
N ILE A 269 -9.67 -8.38 8.23
CA ILE A 269 -10.04 -9.74 8.65
C ILE A 269 -9.37 -10.08 9.98
N PHE A 270 -8.07 -9.88 10.06
CA PHE A 270 -7.32 -10.22 11.28
C PHE A 270 -7.77 -9.38 12.48
N SER A 271 -7.91 -8.05 12.29
CA SER A 271 -8.36 -7.17 13.38
C SER A 271 -9.80 -7.48 13.81
N PHE A 272 -10.69 -7.84 12.88
CA PHE A 272 -12.05 -8.27 13.19
C PHE A 272 -12.04 -9.49 14.12
N PHE A 273 -11.25 -10.53 13.80
CA PHE A 273 -11.14 -11.70 14.65
C PHE A 273 -10.58 -11.35 16.04
N VAL A 274 -9.57 -10.50 16.12
CA VAL A 274 -9.02 -10.06 17.43
C VAL A 274 -10.05 -9.26 18.22
N ILE A 275 -10.81 -8.38 17.58
CA ILE A 275 -11.86 -7.59 18.25
C ILE A 275 -12.96 -8.51 18.80
N VAL A 276 -13.47 -9.43 17.97
CA VAL A 276 -14.60 -10.29 18.34
C VAL A 276 -14.18 -11.34 19.38
N PHE A 277 -13.05 -12.00 19.24
CA PHE A 277 -12.67 -13.13 20.10
C PHE A 277 -11.79 -12.75 21.29
N ILE A 278 -11.09 -11.62 21.23
CA ILE A 278 -10.17 -11.21 22.31
C ILE A 278 -10.64 -9.91 22.97
N LEU A 279 -10.85 -8.83 22.24
CA LEU A 279 -11.20 -7.54 22.83
C LEU A 279 -12.61 -7.51 23.42
N SER A 280 -13.54 -8.31 22.93
CA SER A 280 -14.93 -8.37 23.39
C SER A 280 -15.04 -8.68 24.90
N TRP A 281 -14.21 -9.56 25.41
CA TRP A 281 -14.17 -9.89 26.86
C TRP A 281 -13.04 -9.14 27.58
N MET A 282 -11.94 -8.83 26.88
CA MET A 282 -10.78 -8.17 27.48
C MET A 282 -11.09 -6.72 27.88
N ILE A 283 -11.86 -5.97 27.07
CA ILE A 283 -12.23 -4.60 27.40
C ILE A 283 -13.09 -4.52 28.67
N PRO A 284 -14.17 -5.30 28.85
CA PRO A 284 -14.93 -5.24 30.09
C PRO A 284 -14.14 -5.74 31.30
N LEU A 285 -13.38 -6.84 31.18
CA LEU A 285 -12.59 -7.40 32.27
C LEU A 285 -11.48 -6.46 32.73
N PHE A 286 -10.61 -6.03 31.80
CA PHE A 286 -9.52 -5.11 32.14
C PHE A 286 -10.05 -3.72 32.49
N GLY A 287 -11.15 -3.31 31.86
CA GLY A 287 -11.83 -2.05 32.17
C GLY A 287 -12.33 -2.00 33.62
N LEU A 288 -12.89 -3.11 34.13
CA LEU A 288 -13.29 -3.21 35.53
C LEU A 288 -12.06 -3.06 36.45
N ILE A 289 -10.99 -3.81 36.19
CA ILE A 289 -9.76 -3.74 36.99
C ILE A 289 -9.14 -2.34 36.96
N ILE A 290 -9.09 -1.69 35.77
CA ILE A 290 -8.55 -0.32 35.61
C ILE A 290 -9.38 0.68 36.42
N LYS A 291 -10.72 0.58 36.40
CA LYS A 291 -11.61 1.46 37.16
C LYS A 291 -11.50 1.26 38.67
N LEU A 292 -11.29 0.03 39.13
CA LEU A 292 -11.07 -0.28 40.55
C LEU A 292 -9.71 0.27 41.05
N ASN A 293 -8.67 0.29 40.16
CA ASN A 293 -7.34 0.79 40.53
C ASN A 293 -7.21 2.32 40.48
N SER A 294 -7.99 3.00 39.61
CA SER A 294 -7.94 4.47 39.49
C SER A 294 -9.16 5.03 38.80
N ARG A 295 -9.61 6.22 39.22
CA ARG A 295 -10.75 6.94 38.60
C ARG A 295 -10.40 7.41 37.20
N GLY A 296 -11.35 7.34 36.24
CA GLY A 296 -11.24 7.87 34.89
C GLY A 296 -11.62 6.88 33.78
N PRO A 297 -11.34 7.20 32.48
CA PRO A 297 -11.68 6.36 31.34
C PRO A 297 -10.86 5.06 31.30
N ILE A 298 -11.42 4.01 30.72
CA ILE A 298 -10.76 2.70 30.55
C ILE A 298 -9.67 2.79 29.49
N LEU A 299 -9.99 3.45 28.38
CA LEU A 299 -9.08 3.64 27.26
C LEU A 299 -8.42 5.01 27.38
N PHE A 300 -7.15 5.03 27.08
CA PHE A 300 -6.34 6.21 26.86
C PHE A 300 -6.15 6.40 25.36
N SER A 301 -6.26 7.61 24.88
CA SER A 301 -6.00 7.95 23.48
C SER A 301 -4.93 9.05 23.39
N GLN A 302 -3.99 8.88 22.48
CA GLN A 302 -2.95 9.86 22.21
C GLN A 302 -2.83 10.14 20.72
N ILE A 303 -2.71 11.42 20.37
CA ILE A 303 -2.55 11.83 18.98
C ILE A 303 -1.18 11.37 18.46
N ARG A 304 -1.19 10.69 17.34
CA ARG A 304 -0.01 10.19 16.62
C ARG A 304 -0.07 10.61 15.16
N GLU A 305 1.11 10.70 14.55
CA GLU A 305 1.22 10.92 13.12
C GLU A 305 1.14 9.59 12.36
N GLY A 306 0.28 9.57 11.36
CA GLY A 306 -0.06 8.39 10.57
C GLY A 306 0.32 8.52 9.09
N TYR A 307 -0.48 7.91 8.23
CA TYR A 307 -0.27 7.85 6.80
C TYR A 307 -0.22 9.24 6.16
N LYS A 308 0.90 9.53 5.46
CA LYS A 308 1.14 10.81 4.76
C LYS A 308 1.01 12.05 5.66
N GLY A 309 1.38 11.93 6.91
CA GLY A 309 1.35 13.04 7.87
C GLY A 309 -0.06 13.35 8.41
N SER A 310 -1.05 12.46 8.23
CA SER A 310 -2.35 12.58 8.89
C SER A 310 -2.23 12.31 10.39
N PHE A 311 -3.05 12.97 11.19
CA PHE A 311 -3.10 12.69 12.63
C PHE A 311 -4.26 11.76 12.95
N PHE A 312 -4.05 10.87 13.93
CA PHE A 312 -5.08 9.98 14.42
C PHE A 312 -4.94 9.73 15.92
N ASN A 313 -6.03 9.31 16.57
CA ASN A 313 -6.06 8.94 17.98
C ASN A 313 -5.67 7.47 18.15
N CYS A 314 -4.50 7.22 18.72
CA CYS A 314 -3.99 5.87 19.01
C CYS A 314 -4.57 5.37 20.33
N PHE A 315 -5.36 4.29 20.30
CA PHE A 315 -6.02 3.73 21.49
C PHE A 315 -5.11 2.77 22.26
N LYS A 316 -5.15 2.89 23.59
CA LYS A 316 -4.47 1.98 24.52
C LYS A 316 -5.33 1.76 25.77
N PHE A 317 -5.09 0.69 26.52
CA PHE A 317 -5.59 0.63 27.88
C PHE A 317 -4.86 1.63 28.76
N ARG A 318 -5.58 2.28 29.67
CA ARG A 318 -4.97 3.20 30.61
C ARG A 318 -4.13 2.44 31.64
N THR A 319 -2.86 2.78 31.72
CA THR A 319 -1.87 2.16 32.61
C THR A 319 -1.43 3.08 33.76
N MET A 320 -1.79 4.35 33.69
CA MET A 320 -1.40 5.40 34.62
C MET A 320 -2.60 6.08 35.27
N ILE A 321 -2.39 6.68 36.43
CA ILE A 321 -3.32 7.62 37.07
C ILE A 321 -3.44 8.84 36.15
N LEU A 322 -4.64 9.46 36.13
CA LEU A 322 -4.86 10.69 35.34
C LEU A 322 -3.87 11.77 35.78
N ASN A 323 -3.13 12.29 34.83
CA ASN A 323 -2.16 13.38 35.02
C ASN A 323 -2.12 14.28 33.79
N LEU A 324 -1.69 15.53 33.97
CA LEU A 324 -1.57 16.53 32.91
C LEU A 324 -0.29 16.37 32.08
N GLU A 325 0.65 15.52 32.52
CA GLU A 325 1.96 15.33 31.89
C GLU A 325 1.99 14.16 30.89
N SER A 326 0.87 13.52 30.62
CA SER A 326 0.78 12.29 29.78
C SER A 326 1.30 12.49 28.35
N ASP A 327 1.22 13.71 27.81
CA ASP A 327 1.64 14.03 26.45
C ASP A 327 3.05 14.62 26.35
N THR A 328 3.62 15.05 27.49
CA THR A 328 4.90 15.76 27.52
C THR A 328 6.04 14.89 28.06
N LYS A 329 5.77 14.04 29.05
CA LYS A 329 6.79 13.24 29.73
C LYS A 329 6.66 11.76 29.38
N MET A 330 7.69 11.20 28.74
CA MET A 330 7.77 9.75 28.53
C MET A 330 7.82 9.03 29.87
N ALA A 331 7.12 7.89 29.92
CA ALA A 331 7.10 7.04 31.10
C ALA A 331 8.39 6.23 31.21
N ASP A 332 8.97 6.19 32.38
CA ASP A 332 10.07 5.32 32.77
C ASP A 332 9.51 4.06 33.49
N ASP A 333 10.32 3.00 33.58
CA ASP A 333 9.90 1.71 34.20
C ASP A 333 9.51 1.85 35.68
N ASN A 334 10.05 2.86 36.39
CA ASN A 334 9.76 3.15 37.80
C ASN A 334 8.88 4.41 37.99
N ASP A 335 8.12 4.78 36.96
CA ASP A 335 7.27 5.96 37.02
C ASP A 335 6.16 5.82 38.09
N LYS A 336 6.13 6.73 39.06
CA LYS A 336 5.16 6.75 40.16
C LYS A 336 3.70 6.90 39.70
N ARG A 337 3.48 7.31 38.45
CA ARG A 337 2.15 7.43 37.84
C ARG A 337 1.57 6.06 37.43
N LEU A 338 2.41 5.00 37.36
CA LEU A 338 1.98 3.65 36.97
C LEU A 338 1.17 2.99 38.07
N THR A 339 0.01 2.46 37.71
CA THR A 339 -0.75 1.57 38.58
C THR A 339 -0.12 0.17 38.60
N LYS A 340 -0.36 -0.63 39.65
CA LYS A 340 0.14 -2.02 39.72
C LYS A 340 -0.32 -2.86 38.51
N PHE A 341 -1.58 -2.76 38.14
CA PHE A 341 -2.12 -3.42 36.97
C PHE A 341 -1.59 -2.81 35.67
N GLY A 342 -1.40 -1.49 35.63
CA GLY A 342 -0.80 -0.80 34.49
C GLY A 342 0.64 -1.26 34.21
N LYS A 343 1.43 -1.54 35.25
CA LYS A 343 2.78 -2.12 35.12
C LYS A 343 2.71 -3.52 34.46
N PHE A 344 1.80 -4.36 34.89
CA PHE A 344 1.55 -5.68 34.26
C PHE A 344 1.17 -5.54 32.79
N LEU A 345 0.23 -4.64 32.46
CA LEU A 345 -0.22 -4.42 31.09
C LEU A 345 0.94 -3.96 30.16
N ARG A 346 1.83 -3.09 30.64
CA ARG A 346 3.00 -2.64 29.86
C ARG A 346 4.05 -3.71 29.65
N LEU A 347 4.39 -4.45 30.72
CA LEU A 347 5.36 -5.55 30.62
C LEU A 347 4.88 -6.65 29.66
N SER A 348 3.58 -6.92 29.62
CA SER A 348 2.97 -7.87 28.69
C SER A 348 2.60 -7.28 27.34
N THR A 349 2.78 -5.95 27.13
CA THR A 349 2.31 -5.19 25.96
C THR A 349 0.81 -5.31 25.67
N LEU A 350 0.02 -5.80 26.62
CA LEU A 350 -1.43 -5.93 26.50
C LEU A 350 -2.14 -4.57 26.51
N ASP A 351 -1.47 -3.50 26.98
CA ASP A 351 -1.98 -2.14 26.91
C ASP A 351 -2.20 -1.66 25.45
N GLU A 352 -1.51 -2.23 24.47
CA GLU A 352 -1.61 -1.86 23.06
C GLU A 352 -2.71 -2.63 22.30
N MET A 353 -3.37 -3.62 22.92
CA MET A 353 -4.43 -4.40 22.25
C MET A 353 -5.58 -3.56 21.68
N PRO A 354 -6.04 -2.44 22.28
CA PRO A 354 -7.06 -1.59 21.68
C PRO A 354 -6.68 -0.98 20.33
N GLN A 355 -5.39 -0.96 19.95
CA GLN A 355 -4.95 -0.48 18.62
C GLN A 355 -5.51 -1.33 17.46
N PHE A 356 -5.98 -2.56 17.71
CA PHE A 356 -6.70 -3.33 16.69
C PHE A 356 -7.99 -2.63 16.24
N ILE A 357 -8.60 -1.78 17.07
CA ILE A 357 -9.70 -0.90 16.68
C ILE A 357 -9.20 0.14 15.66
N ASN A 358 -8.02 0.76 15.87
CA ASN A 358 -7.43 1.68 14.89
C ASN A 358 -7.10 0.98 13.56
N VAL A 359 -6.66 -0.29 13.61
CA VAL A 359 -6.43 -1.08 12.40
C VAL A 359 -7.74 -1.31 11.65
N PHE A 360 -8.79 -1.70 12.36
CA PHE A 360 -10.11 -1.94 11.77
C PHE A 360 -10.69 -0.67 11.14
N LEU A 361 -10.60 0.48 11.82
CA LEU A 361 -11.01 1.78 11.31
C LEU A 361 -10.16 2.27 10.13
N GLY A 362 -8.90 1.83 10.05
CA GLY A 362 -8.01 2.14 8.93
C GLY A 362 -6.95 3.20 9.19
N ASP A 363 -6.81 3.66 10.42
CA ASP A 363 -5.75 4.58 10.83
C ASP A 363 -4.40 3.88 10.88
N MET A 364 -4.40 2.61 11.25
CA MET A 364 -3.23 1.76 11.40
C MET A 364 -3.30 0.50 10.52
N SER A 365 -2.22 -0.23 10.47
CA SER A 365 -2.08 -1.58 9.94
C SER A 365 -1.60 -2.52 11.07
N ILE A 366 -1.72 -3.82 10.90
CA ILE A 366 -1.14 -4.78 11.86
C ILE A 366 0.38 -4.66 11.83
N VAL A 367 0.97 -4.66 10.62
CA VAL A 367 2.41 -4.56 10.41
C VAL A 367 2.75 -3.26 9.71
N GLY A 368 3.62 -2.47 10.31
CA GLY A 368 4.08 -1.17 9.80
C GLY A 368 5.08 -0.51 10.75
N PRO A 369 5.56 0.70 10.44
CA PRO A 369 6.41 1.47 11.34
C PRO A 369 5.69 1.79 12.64
N ARG A 370 6.39 1.70 13.78
CA ARG A 370 5.80 2.08 15.06
C ARG A 370 5.44 3.57 15.09
N PRO A 371 4.20 3.96 15.45
CA PRO A 371 3.83 5.37 15.57
C PRO A 371 4.47 6.00 16.81
N HIS A 372 5.21 7.10 16.63
CA HIS A 372 5.86 7.82 17.72
C HIS A 372 5.03 9.02 18.18
N PRO A 373 5.24 9.51 19.44
CA PRO A 373 4.72 10.81 19.88
C PRO A 373 5.18 11.94 18.96
N LEU A 374 4.35 12.97 18.81
CA LEU A 374 4.63 14.11 17.93
C LEU A 374 5.96 14.81 18.25
N ASN A 375 6.28 14.95 19.55
CA ASN A 375 7.52 15.58 19.98
C ASN A 375 8.75 14.80 19.51
N LEU A 376 8.69 13.47 19.57
CA LEU A 376 9.77 12.59 19.11
C LEU A 376 9.93 12.67 17.57
N ASN A 377 8.83 12.73 16.84
CA ASN A 377 8.88 12.89 15.39
C ASN A 377 9.58 14.19 14.98
N LYS A 378 9.22 15.30 15.62
CA LYS A 378 9.86 16.62 15.37
C LYS A 378 11.36 16.59 15.65
N GLU A 379 11.78 15.92 16.72
CA GLU A 379 13.19 15.82 17.10
C GLU A 379 14.00 15.04 16.06
N PHE A 380 13.53 13.86 15.64
CA PHE A 380 14.30 12.99 14.76
C PHE A 380 14.15 13.31 13.27
N GLU A 381 13.12 14.06 12.88
CA GLU A 381 12.91 14.46 11.47
C GLU A 381 14.11 15.23 10.90
N SER A 382 14.74 16.08 11.70
CA SER A 382 15.92 16.87 11.30
C SER A 382 17.24 16.09 11.42
N ARG A 383 17.30 15.08 12.32
CA ARG A 383 18.53 14.37 12.68
C ARG A 383 18.75 13.08 11.91
N VAL A 384 17.68 12.46 11.39
CA VAL A 384 17.74 11.14 10.73
C VAL A 384 17.32 11.23 9.27
N ALA A 385 18.25 10.90 8.38
CA ALA A 385 17.97 10.90 6.95
C ALA A 385 16.89 9.88 6.59
N GLY A 386 15.89 10.31 5.81
CA GLY A 386 14.81 9.43 5.38
C GLY A 386 13.73 9.16 6.43
N PHE A 387 13.75 9.83 7.59
CA PHE A 387 12.74 9.67 8.63
C PHE A 387 11.31 9.86 8.10
N LYS A 388 11.07 10.86 7.26
CA LYS A 388 9.77 11.11 6.62
C LYS A 388 9.25 9.97 5.75
N LYS A 389 10.12 9.10 5.23
CA LYS A 389 9.70 7.94 4.43
C LYS A 389 8.82 6.97 5.22
N ARG A 390 8.92 6.96 6.55
CA ARG A 390 8.10 6.14 7.43
C ARG A 390 6.62 6.49 7.33
N HIS A 391 6.28 7.76 7.14
CA HIS A 391 4.91 8.25 7.01
C HIS A 391 4.29 8.00 5.63
N ARG A 392 5.05 7.44 4.69
CA ARG A 392 4.51 7.01 3.37
C ARG A 392 3.52 5.85 3.50
N PHE A 393 3.55 5.12 4.62
CA PHE A 393 2.71 3.97 4.90
C PHE A 393 1.98 4.14 6.23
N LYS A 394 0.92 3.32 6.45
CA LYS A 394 0.20 3.30 7.71
C LYS A 394 1.12 2.78 8.83
N PRO A 395 1.07 3.39 10.02
CA PRO A 395 1.77 2.87 11.18
C PRO A 395 1.23 1.49 11.58
N GLY A 396 2.08 0.65 12.18
CA GLY A 396 1.74 -0.70 12.59
C GLY A 396 1.67 -0.88 14.11
N ILE A 397 0.87 -1.86 14.56
CA ILE A 397 0.90 -2.37 15.94
C ILE A 397 2.27 -3.01 16.16
N THR A 398 2.72 -3.81 15.21
CA THR A 398 4.07 -4.37 15.14
C THR A 398 4.78 -3.96 13.86
N GLY A 399 6.08 -4.19 13.77
CA GLY A 399 6.88 -3.88 12.60
C GLY A 399 8.18 -4.68 12.55
N LEU A 400 8.89 -4.61 11.41
CA LEU A 400 10.14 -5.35 11.27
C LEU A 400 11.15 -4.96 12.35
N ALA A 401 11.33 -3.66 12.61
CA ALA A 401 12.22 -3.18 13.66
C ALA A 401 11.86 -3.75 15.04
N GLN A 402 10.56 -3.70 15.40
CA GLN A 402 10.07 -4.24 16.68
C GLN A 402 10.30 -5.76 16.77
N SER A 403 10.00 -6.50 15.69
CA SER A 403 10.20 -7.96 15.63
C SER A 403 11.67 -8.40 15.63
N MET A 404 12.60 -7.47 15.46
CA MET A 404 14.05 -7.67 15.55
C MET A 404 14.65 -7.20 16.88
N GLY A 405 13.81 -6.77 17.84
CA GLY A 405 14.22 -6.34 19.18
C GLY A 405 14.41 -4.82 19.34
N TYR A 406 14.23 -4.02 18.29
CA TYR A 406 14.31 -2.56 18.37
C TYR A 406 12.97 -1.94 18.83
N SER A 407 12.38 -2.46 19.93
CA SER A 407 11.10 -2.01 20.47
C SER A 407 11.23 -1.08 21.69
N GLY A 408 12.38 -1.08 22.36
CA GLY A 408 12.64 -0.34 23.60
C GLY A 408 12.71 1.19 23.46
N PHE A 409 13.18 1.84 24.50
CA PHE A 409 13.43 3.28 24.55
C PHE A 409 14.44 3.68 23.47
N ILE A 410 14.27 4.86 22.89
CA ILE A 410 15.19 5.40 21.89
C ILE A 410 16.16 6.33 22.62
N SER A 411 17.40 5.91 22.79
CA SER A 411 18.43 6.65 23.50
C SER A 411 19.25 7.55 22.59
N SER A 412 19.31 7.23 21.29
CA SER A 412 20.19 7.94 20.37
C SER A 412 19.59 8.10 18.96
N ALA A 413 20.13 9.05 18.19
CA ALA A 413 19.83 9.20 16.77
C ALA A 413 20.27 7.96 15.97
N GLN A 414 21.26 7.21 16.45
CA GLN A 414 21.72 5.98 15.82
C GLN A 414 20.67 4.86 15.94
N ASP A 415 20.05 4.68 17.13
CA ASP A 415 18.98 3.71 17.34
C ASP A 415 17.79 4.00 16.42
N MET A 416 17.44 5.29 16.28
CA MET A 416 16.38 5.70 15.38
C MET A 416 16.75 5.43 13.91
N ASN A 417 18.00 5.66 13.51
CA ASN A 417 18.47 5.40 12.16
C ASN A 417 18.36 3.91 11.80
N GLU A 418 18.73 3.00 12.71
CA GLU A 418 18.58 1.56 12.50
C GLU A 418 17.10 1.16 12.36
N ARG A 419 16.21 1.72 13.16
CA ARG A 419 14.75 1.50 12.99
C ARG A 419 14.27 1.97 11.63
N VAL A 420 14.66 3.17 11.19
CA VAL A 420 14.31 3.73 9.89
C VAL A 420 14.83 2.86 8.75
N LYS A 421 16.06 2.33 8.84
CA LYS A 421 16.60 1.39 7.86
C LYS A 421 15.76 0.12 7.75
N MET A 422 15.33 -0.45 8.88
CA MET A 422 14.47 -1.64 8.90
C MET A 422 13.07 -1.36 8.35
N ASP A 423 12.50 -0.20 8.67
CA ASP A 423 11.21 0.22 8.10
C ASP A 423 11.31 0.38 6.57
N ILE A 424 12.41 1.00 6.07
CA ILE A 424 12.66 1.14 4.63
C ILE A 424 12.87 -0.24 3.98
N PHE A 425 13.60 -1.15 4.63
CA PHE A 425 13.77 -2.52 4.15
C PHE A 425 12.43 -3.24 4.03
N TYR A 426 11.58 -3.13 5.06
CA TYR A 426 10.24 -3.70 5.04
C TYR A 426 9.43 -3.18 3.86
N PHE A 427 9.43 -1.87 3.61
CA PHE A 427 8.69 -1.29 2.49
C PHE A 427 9.17 -1.75 1.13
N LYS A 428 10.49 -1.87 0.95
CA LYS A 428 11.09 -2.33 -0.30
C LYS A 428 10.81 -3.80 -0.62
N ASN A 429 10.64 -4.62 0.42
CA ASN A 429 10.51 -6.07 0.30
C ASN A 429 9.12 -6.57 0.72
N TRP A 430 8.15 -5.68 0.86
CA TRP A 430 6.83 -6.05 1.34
C TRP A 430 6.18 -7.14 0.48
N ASN A 431 5.69 -8.14 1.15
CA ASN A 431 4.73 -9.13 0.67
C ASN A 431 3.95 -9.66 1.88
N LEU A 432 2.79 -10.28 1.64
CA LEU A 432 1.92 -10.75 2.72
C LEU A 432 2.60 -11.81 3.62
N VAL A 433 3.46 -12.65 3.03
CA VAL A 433 4.22 -13.67 3.79
C VAL A 433 5.17 -13.01 4.78
N LEU A 434 5.76 -11.86 4.42
CA LEU A 434 6.62 -11.08 5.32
C LEU A 434 5.81 -10.55 6.51
N ASP A 435 4.59 -10.05 6.28
CA ASP A 435 3.69 -9.61 7.37
C ASP A 435 3.42 -10.75 8.34
N VAL A 436 3.04 -11.91 7.83
CA VAL A 436 2.79 -13.11 8.65
C VAL A 436 4.03 -13.51 9.46
N LYS A 437 5.22 -13.51 8.84
CA LYS A 437 6.49 -13.80 9.55
C LYS A 437 6.78 -12.79 10.67
N ILE A 438 6.52 -11.51 10.45
CA ILE A 438 6.72 -10.45 11.45
C ILE A 438 5.76 -10.66 12.62
N ILE A 439 4.48 -10.96 12.35
CA ILE A 439 3.48 -11.24 13.40
C ILE A 439 3.94 -12.44 14.25
N PHE A 440 4.30 -13.57 13.63
CA PHE A 440 4.78 -14.75 14.37
C PHE A 440 6.03 -14.45 15.21
N ARG A 441 6.98 -13.67 14.69
CA ARG A 441 8.16 -13.25 15.46
C ARG A 441 7.79 -12.40 16.65
N THR A 442 6.88 -11.43 16.47
CA THR A 442 6.40 -10.58 17.56
C THR A 442 5.76 -11.39 18.66
N VAL A 443 4.83 -12.30 18.31
CA VAL A 443 4.18 -13.20 19.26
C VAL A 443 5.23 -14.03 20.01
N LYS A 444 6.22 -14.61 19.32
CA LYS A 444 7.30 -15.37 19.95
C LYS A 444 8.14 -14.54 20.94
N ILE A 445 8.41 -13.27 20.64
CA ILE A 445 9.16 -12.37 21.53
C ILE A 445 8.33 -12.04 22.77
N LEU A 446 7.04 -11.75 22.59
CA LEU A 446 6.13 -11.47 23.71
C LEU A 446 6.06 -12.64 24.68
N PHE A 447 5.90 -13.87 24.18
CA PHE A 447 5.93 -15.06 25.03
C PHE A 447 7.26 -15.24 25.77
N LYS A 448 8.40 -15.01 25.07
CA LYS A 448 9.72 -15.08 25.73
C LYS A 448 9.93 -14.00 26.78
N GLY A 449 9.40 -12.80 26.57
CA GLY A 449 9.48 -11.67 27.50
C GLY A 449 8.68 -11.93 28.78
N VAL A 450 7.47 -12.44 28.64
CA VAL A 450 6.61 -12.80 29.79
C VAL A 450 7.25 -13.89 30.66
N PHE A 451 7.89 -14.90 30.05
CA PHE A 451 8.57 -15.99 30.79
C PHE A 451 9.93 -15.58 31.41
N LYS A 452 10.53 -14.44 31.02
CA LYS A 452 11.76 -13.94 31.65
C LYS A 452 11.50 -13.01 32.84
N SER A 453 10.26 -12.51 32.98
CA SER A 453 9.84 -11.60 34.05
C SER A 453 9.08 -12.29 35.20
N VAL A 454 8.91 -13.61 35.14
CA VAL A 454 8.48 -14.51 36.22
C VAL A 454 9.69 -15.28 36.75
#